data_abe8c3a27faad32334b6ef3120f77359
#
_entry.id   abe8c3a27faad32334b6ef3120f77359
#
_cell.length_a   1.000
_cell.length_b   1.000
_cell.length_c   1.000
_cell.angle_alpha   90.00
_cell.angle_beta   90.00
_cell.angle_gamma   90.00
#
_symmetry.space_group_name_H-M   'P 1'
#
loop_
_entity.id
_entity.type
_entity.pdbx_description
1 polymer ?
#
loop_
_entity_poly.entity_id
_entity_poly.type
_entity_poly.pdbx_seq_one_letter_code
_entity_poly.pdbx_strand_id
1 'polypeptide(L)'
;MKPALCVAVVSMLFGVQLAHAACPSDAVFLILGDQIRGYSLRANGATEPCQVLQGPLTTLMTAGATVIDKKDAFHVAQFLTSSTVDIFPRKAEGNEAPSRSFMLTITNDLLSIAVDSHLNDFVLTVRPSEAGVLIAPANSSGPITNAIHITDPNIVQYVSIAIDSDDNLLIAGYDIRGAAIIDTFGTSRNMTSPPLLRSLTGSKTGLLPGAGLFARNNMTIAVDPRTDELFVYNQTADVTQIQVSVFAAKANGDMPPVRTISGPATGITGSGLPGNKIAISSDGRLLDAEPNLRILAFAPGARGNVAPSQIIEDSTPGPVTLGGIAVRSRGGRQHDGNDDDQ
;
A
#
# COMPACT_ATOMS: atom_id res chain seq x y z
N MET A 1 -49.50 -8.02 -52.61
CA MET A 1 -48.88 -7.49 -51.38
C MET A 1 -47.73 -8.43 -50.98
N LYS A 2 -46.49 -7.93 -51.18
CA LYS A 2 -45.27 -8.68 -50.76
C LYS A 2 -44.80 -8.12 -49.40
N PRO A 3 -44.45 -8.94 -48.44
CA PRO A 3 -43.88 -8.43 -47.17
C PRO A 3 -42.41 -8.04 -47.39
N ALA A 4 -42.06 -6.88 -46.91
CA ALA A 4 -40.67 -6.40 -46.89
C ALA A 4 -39.97 -7.01 -45.66
N LEU A 5 -38.86 -7.71 -45.93
CA LEU A 5 -37.96 -8.28 -44.91
C LEU A 5 -37.03 -7.19 -44.42
N CYS A 6 -37.23 -6.69 -43.20
CA CYS A 6 -36.25 -5.80 -42.53
C CYS A 6 -35.11 -6.65 -42.00
N VAL A 7 -33.93 -6.55 -42.60
CA VAL A 7 -32.69 -7.11 -42.08
C VAL A 7 -32.08 -6.07 -41.13
N ALA A 8 -32.11 -6.35 -39.82
CA ALA A 8 -31.37 -5.56 -38.83
C ALA A 8 -29.87 -5.95 -38.85
N VAL A 9 -29.04 -5.05 -39.33
CA VAL A 9 -27.59 -5.18 -39.25
C VAL A 9 -27.17 -4.81 -37.84
N VAL A 10 -26.83 -5.82 -37.03
CA VAL A 10 -26.18 -5.60 -35.72
C VAL A 10 -24.69 -5.36 -35.99
N SER A 11 -24.28 -4.09 -35.94
CA SER A 11 -22.87 -3.71 -35.98
C SER A 11 -22.23 -4.07 -34.64
N MET A 12 -21.53 -5.22 -34.57
CA MET A 12 -20.61 -5.51 -33.47
C MET A 12 -19.37 -4.59 -33.63
N LEU A 13 -19.35 -3.54 -32.86
CA LEU A 13 -18.12 -2.78 -32.61
C LEU A 13 -17.18 -3.66 -31.78
N PHE A 14 -16.30 -4.39 -32.42
CA PHE A 14 -15.12 -4.95 -31.79
C PHE A 14 -14.21 -3.75 -31.43
N GLY A 15 -14.24 -3.34 -30.15
CA GLY A 15 -13.24 -2.47 -29.62
C GLY A 15 -11.87 -3.14 -29.77
N VAL A 16 -11.02 -2.60 -30.63
CA VAL A 16 -9.62 -2.99 -30.72
C VAL A 16 -9.01 -2.59 -29.37
N GLN A 17 -8.87 -3.53 -28.45
CA GLN A 17 -8.00 -3.33 -27.28
C GLN A 17 -6.57 -3.19 -27.84
N LEU A 18 -6.06 -1.98 -27.84
CA LEU A 18 -4.64 -1.76 -28.05
C LEU A 18 -3.91 -2.49 -26.92
N ALA A 19 -3.17 -3.53 -27.25
CA ALA A 19 -2.31 -4.22 -26.32
C ALA A 19 -1.31 -3.19 -25.77
N HIS A 20 -1.47 -2.78 -24.53
CA HIS A 20 -0.49 -1.94 -23.85
C HIS A 20 0.81 -2.73 -23.72
N ALA A 21 1.93 -2.09 -23.94
CA ALA A 21 3.21 -2.71 -23.65
C ALA A 21 3.26 -3.02 -22.15
N ALA A 22 3.54 -4.28 -21.81
CA ALA A 22 3.62 -4.68 -20.40
C ALA A 22 4.51 -3.72 -19.60
N CYS A 23 4.07 -3.33 -18.42
CA CYS A 23 4.85 -2.47 -17.54
C CYS A 23 6.26 -3.04 -17.30
N PRO A 24 7.30 -2.20 -17.26
CA PRO A 24 8.66 -2.63 -16.97
C PRO A 24 8.74 -3.26 -15.58
N SER A 25 9.89 -3.89 -15.29
CA SER A 25 10.16 -4.48 -13.96
C SER A 25 10.09 -3.44 -12.84
N ASP A 26 10.40 -2.17 -13.16
CA ASP A 26 10.33 -1.07 -12.23
C ASP A 26 9.08 -0.24 -12.56
N ALA A 27 8.00 -0.50 -11.84
CA ALA A 27 6.70 0.14 -12.05
C ALA A 27 6.05 0.52 -10.73
N VAL A 28 5.26 1.58 -10.77
CA VAL A 28 4.41 2.04 -9.67
C VAL A 28 2.96 1.92 -10.08
N PHE A 29 2.09 1.59 -9.13
CA PHE A 29 0.68 1.34 -9.38
C PHE A 29 -0.19 2.22 -8.49
N LEU A 30 -1.15 2.91 -9.11
CA LEU A 30 -2.24 3.56 -8.40
C LEU A 30 -3.40 2.58 -8.26
N ILE A 31 -3.91 2.50 -7.05
CA ILE A 31 -5.07 1.69 -6.68
C ILE A 31 -6.29 2.61 -6.67
N LEU A 32 -7.26 2.32 -7.52
CA LEU A 32 -8.35 3.24 -7.86
C LEU A 32 -9.71 2.55 -7.67
N GLY A 33 -10.04 2.17 -6.46
CA GLY A 33 -11.34 1.56 -6.15
C GLY A 33 -11.67 0.30 -6.96
N ASP A 34 -12.09 0.46 -8.20
CA ASP A 34 -12.49 -0.63 -9.11
C ASP A 34 -11.41 -1.03 -10.14
N GLN A 35 -10.21 -0.43 -10.05
CA GLN A 35 -9.14 -0.69 -11.00
C GLN A 35 -7.76 -0.43 -10.42
N ILE A 36 -6.74 -1.00 -11.08
CA ILE A 36 -5.32 -0.76 -10.79
C ILE A 36 -4.67 -0.27 -12.08
N ARG A 37 -3.96 0.86 -12.00
CA ARG A 37 -3.22 1.45 -13.13
C ARG A 37 -1.72 1.48 -12.84
N GLY A 38 -0.92 0.89 -13.72
CA GLY A 38 0.53 0.81 -13.60
C GLY A 38 1.25 1.82 -14.49
N TYR A 39 2.35 2.40 -13.99
CA TYR A 39 3.19 3.36 -14.68
C TYR A 39 4.65 2.99 -14.54
N SER A 40 5.45 3.24 -15.59
CA SER A 40 6.89 3.13 -15.48
C SER A 40 7.44 4.12 -14.45
N LEU A 41 8.32 3.66 -13.56
CA LEU A 41 9.06 4.55 -12.64
C LEU A 41 10.00 5.55 -13.37
N ARG A 42 10.14 5.46 -14.68
CA ARG A 42 10.90 6.41 -15.52
C ARG A 42 10.00 7.43 -16.20
N ALA A 43 8.67 7.29 -16.10
CA ALA A 43 7.73 8.23 -16.69
C ALA A 43 7.79 9.58 -15.96
N ASN A 44 7.54 10.67 -16.69
CA ASN A 44 7.50 12.02 -16.13
C ASN A 44 6.48 12.87 -16.91
N GLY A 45 5.65 13.64 -16.21
CA GLY A 45 4.53 14.37 -16.77
C GLY A 45 3.35 13.47 -17.13
N ALA A 46 2.49 13.95 -18.03
CA ALA A 46 1.29 13.25 -18.49
C ALA A 46 1.67 11.91 -19.14
N THR A 47 1.16 10.82 -18.59
CA THR A 47 1.56 9.45 -18.94
C THR A 47 0.35 8.55 -18.99
N GLU A 48 0.21 7.76 -20.04
CA GLU A 48 -0.76 6.68 -20.10
C GLU A 48 -0.27 5.47 -19.28
N PRO A 49 -1.18 4.75 -18.61
CA PRO A 49 -0.80 3.55 -17.86
C PRO A 49 -0.27 2.47 -18.83
N CYS A 50 0.79 1.79 -18.44
CA CYS A 50 1.35 0.64 -19.16
C CYS A 50 0.68 -0.69 -18.79
N GLN A 51 -0.13 -0.72 -17.74
CA GLN A 51 -0.91 -1.88 -17.29
C GLN A 51 -2.19 -1.36 -16.66
N VAL A 52 -3.33 -1.93 -17.04
CA VAL A 52 -4.64 -1.62 -16.44
C VAL A 52 -5.35 -2.92 -16.11
N LEU A 53 -5.70 -3.10 -14.85
CA LEU A 53 -6.52 -4.20 -14.37
C LEU A 53 -7.89 -3.64 -13.98
N GLN A 54 -8.95 -3.98 -14.73
CA GLN A 54 -10.28 -3.42 -14.57
C GLN A 54 -11.34 -4.31 -15.21
N GLY A 55 -12.50 -4.39 -14.60
CA GLY A 55 -13.68 -5.06 -15.17
C GLY A 55 -14.35 -6.02 -14.17
N PRO A 56 -15.54 -6.53 -14.49
CA PRO A 56 -16.35 -7.28 -13.51
C PRO A 56 -15.74 -8.60 -13.04
N LEU A 57 -14.85 -9.23 -13.82
CA LEU A 57 -14.18 -10.46 -13.38
C LEU A 57 -13.07 -10.20 -12.37
N THR A 58 -12.54 -8.97 -12.31
CA THR A 58 -11.50 -8.60 -11.32
C THR A 58 -12.02 -8.62 -9.90
N THR A 59 -13.34 -8.53 -9.71
CA THR A 59 -13.99 -8.37 -8.39
C THR A 59 -13.59 -7.10 -7.62
N LEU A 60 -12.76 -6.24 -8.22
CA LEU A 60 -12.35 -4.96 -7.62
C LEU A 60 -13.57 -4.03 -7.55
N MET A 61 -13.92 -3.60 -6.35
CA MET A 61 -15.02 -2.66 -6.10
C MET A 61 -14.58 -1.48 -5.24
N THR A 62 -13.82 -1.76 -4.21
CA THR A 62 -13.33 -0.78 -3.25
C THR A 62 -11.89 -1.12 -2.86
N ALA A 63 -11.07 -1.41 -3.87
CA ALA A 63 -9.66 -1.69 -3.65
C ALA A 63 -9.01 -0.53 -2.88
N GLY A 64 -8.46 -0.84 -1.72
CA GLY A 64 -7.83 0.11 -0.84
C GLY A 64 -6.34 -0.18 -0.72
N ALA A 65 -5.93 -0.85 0.34
CA ALA A 65 -4.54 -1.19 0.54
C ALA A 65 -4.09 -2.30 -0.43
N THR A 66 -2.91 -2.12 -0.99
CA THR A 66 -2.31 -3.10 -1.90
C THR A 66 -0.81 -3.19 -1.65
N VAL A 67 -0.29 -4.40 -1.68
CA VAL A 67 1.14 -4.68 -1.66
C VAL A 67 1.51 -5.60 -2.82
N ILE A 68 2.73 -5.48 -3.30
CA ILE A 68 3.28 -6.37 -4.32
C ILE A 68 4.34 -7.23 -3.65
N ASP A 69 4.16 -8.55 -3.72
CA ASP A 69 5.06 -9.51 -3.08
C ASP A 69 6.36 -9.73 -3.89
N LYS A 70 7.28 -10.51 -3.33
CA LYS A 70 8.57 -10.83 -3.98
C LYS A 70 8.44 -11.64 -5.29
N LYS A 71 7.26 -12.17 -5.60
CA LYS A 71 6.94 -12.83 -6.88
C LYS A 71 6.25 -11.88 -7.84
N ASP A 72 6.16 -10.61 -7.48
CA ASP A 72 5.45 -9.57 -8.22
C ASP A 72 3.92 -9.76 -8.30
N ALA A 73 3.32 -10.57 -7.43
CA ALA A 73 1.87 -10.68 -7.33
C ALA A 73 1.28 -9.52 -6.52
N PHE A 74 0.11 -9.05 -6.95
CA PHE A 74 -0.64 -8.03 -6.24
C PHE A 74 -1.52 -8.70 -5.18
N HIS A 75 -1.42 -8.27 -3.94
CA HIS A 75 -2.33 -8.60 -2.85
C HIS A 75 -3.19 -7.38 -2.56
N VAL A 76 -4.47 -7.46 -2.88
CA VAL A 76 -5.41 -6.32 -2.86
C VAL A 76 -6.45 -6.54 -1.77
N ALA A 77 -6.40 -5.72 -0.73
CA ALA A 77 -7.42 -5.71 0.31
C ALA A 77 -8.62 -4.85 -0.12
N GLN A 78 -9.81 -5.43 -0.10
CA GLN A 78 -11.05 -4.73 -0.40
C GLN A 78 -11.56 -3.99 0.84
N PHE A 79 -11.79 -2.68 0.68
CA PHE A 79 -12.27 -1.81 1.74
C PHE A 79 -13.80 -1.70 1.72
N LEU A 80 -14.47 -1.68 2.88
CA LEU A 80 -15.92 -1.48 3.08
C LEU A 80 -16.87 -2.60 2.65
N THR A 81 -16.63 -3.35 1.60
CA THR A 81 -17.66 -4.23 1.00
C THR A 81 -17.48 -5.71 1.31
N SER A 82 -16.25 -6.14 1.48
CA SER A 82 -15.93 -7.53 1.83
C SER A 82 -14.62 -7.56 2.60
N SER A 83 -14.48 -8.48 3.53
CA SER A 83 -13.22 -8.73 4.21
C SER A 83 -12.33 -9.64 3.35
N THR A 84 -12.22 -9.31 2.05
CA THR A 84 -11.55 -10.14 1.05
C THR A 84 -10.20 -9.56 0.65
N VAL A 85 -9.24 -10.44 0.48
CA VAL A 85 -7.95 -10.13 -0.17
C VAL A 85 -7.89 -10.92 -1.48
N ASP A 86 -7.75 -10.20 -2.58
CA ASP A 86 -7.65 -10.76 -3.92
C ASP A 86 -6.19 -10.75 -4.38
N ILE A 87 -5.71 -11.86 -4.91
CA ILE A 87 -4.34 -12.01 -5.37
C ILE A 87 -4.32 -12.14 -6.88
N PHE A 88 -3.62 -11.20 -7.54
CA PHE A 88 -3.46 -11.19 -8.98
C PHE A 88 -2.00 -11.46 -9.37
N PRO A 89 -1.77 -12.21 -10.46
CA PRO A 89 -0.41 -12.44 -10.93
C PRO A 89 0.21 -11.14 -11.50
N ARG A 90 1.52 -11.10 -11.57
CA ARG A 90 2.31 -9.95 -12.07
C ARG A 90 1.77 -9.30 -13.34
N LYS A 91 1.30 -10.13 -14.27
CA LYS A 91 0.88 -9.70 -15.62
C LYS A 91 -0.63 -9.55 -15.75
N ALA A 92 -1.37 -9.59 -14.63
CA ALA A 92 -2.81 -9.43 -14.67
C ALA A 92 -3.20 -8.12 -15.37
N GLU A 93 -4.04 -8.20 -16.38
CA GLU A 93 -4.43 -7.08 -17.22
C GLU A 93 -5.87 -7.23 -17.70
N GLY A 94 -6.49 -6.09 -17.98
CA GLY A 94 -7.87 -6.07 -18.48
C GLY A 94 -8.85 -6.63 -17.46
N ASN A 95 -9.79 -7.42 -17.93
CA ASN A 95 -10.84 -8.03 -17.09
C ASN A 95 -10.45 -9.45 -16.65
N GLU A 96 -9.35 -9.56 -15.92
CA GLU A 96 -8.83 -10.85 -15.44
C GLU A 96 -9.28 -11.10 -14.00
N ALA A 97 -9.75 -12.33 -13.73
CA ALA A 97 -10.11 -12.74 -12.38
C ALA A 97 -8.86 -12.92 -11.49
N PRO A 98 -8.98 -12.71 -10.17
CA PRO A 98 -7.89 -13.04 -9.26
C PRO A 98 -7.51 -14.51 -9.37
N SER A 99 -6.22 -14.80 -9.35
CA SER A 99 -5.72 -16.18 -9.35
C SER A 99 -6.06 -16.92 -8.06
N ARG A 100 -6.29 -16.15 -6.99
CA ARG A 100 -6.63 -16.63 -5.66
C ARG A 100 -7.31 -15.51 -4.88
N SER A 101 -8.29 -15.88 -4.05
CA SER A 101 -8.93 -14.97 -3.09
C SER A 101 -9.11 -15.67 -1.76
N PHE A 102 -8.96 -14.94 -0.67
CA PHE A 102 -9.36 -15.39 0.64
C PHE A 102 -10.21 -14.34 1.36
N MET A 103 -11.06 -14.79 2.25
CA MET A 103 -11.96 -13.93 3.02
C MET A 103 -11.69 -14.16 4.51
N LEU A 104 -11.42 -13.07 5.22
CA LEU A 104 -11.38 -13.08 6.67
C LEU A 104 -12.82 -13.11 7.19
N THR A 105 -13.12 -14.02 8.13
CA THR A 105 -14.48 -14.21 8.68
C THR A 105 -14.87 -13.13 9.68
N ILE A 106 -14.43 -11.92 9.44
CA ILE A 106 -14.68 -10.73 10.23
C ILE A 106 -15.42 -9.70 9.37
N THR A 107 -16.32 -8.96 9.96
CA THR A 107 -17.09 -7.90 9.26
C THR A 107 -16.38 -6.57 9.33
N ASN A 108 -15.08 -6.52 9.04
CA ASN A 108 -14.24 -5.35 9.31
C ASN A 108 -13.70 -4.69 8.06
N ASP A 109 -13.47 -3.39 8.17
CA ASP A 109 -12.77 -2.62 7.15
C ASP A 109 -11.29 -3.00 7.15
N LEU A 110 -10.79 -3.47 6.01
CA LEU A 110 -9.37 -3.78 5.81
C LEU A 110 -8.65 -2.49 5.42
N LEU A 111 -7.79 -1.96 6.30
CA LEU A 111 -7.21 -0.64 6.13
C LEU A 111 -5.79 -0.66 5.53
N SER A 112 -5.00 -1.67 5.87
CA SER A 112 -3.62 -1.80 5.41
C SER A 112 -3.27 -3.26 5.23
N ILE A 113 -2.34 -3.56 4.33
CA ILE A 113 -1.84 -4.90 4.06
C ILE A 113 -0.33 -4.88 3.90
N ALA A 114 0.33 -5.91 4.41
CA ALA A 114 1.75 -6.17 4.19
C ALA A 114 1.96 -7.66 3.97
N VAL A 115 3.06 -8.04 3.32
CA VAL A 115 3.41 -9.43 3.04
C VAL A 115 4.86 -9.67 3.47
N ASP A 116 5.09 -10.74 4.23
CA ASP A 116 6.43 -11.12 4.66
C ASP A 116 7.22 -11.89 3.57
N SER A 117 8.47 -12.22 3.85
CA SER A 117 9.30 -12.98 2.92
C SER A 117 8.81 -14.42 2.70
N HIS A 118 7.93 -14.93 3.55
CA HIS A 118 7.31 -16.26 3.44
C HIS A 118 5.95 -16.23 2.72
N LEU A 119 5.51 -15.04 2.25
CA LEU A 119 4.25 -14.80 1.59
C LEU A 119 3.02 -14.96 2.51
N ASN A 120 3.18 -14.74 3.80
CA ASN A 120 2.04 -14.58 4.71
C ASN A 120 1.48 -13.17 4.55
N ASP A 121 0.16 -13.06 4.49
CA ASP A 121 -0.55 -11.79 4.42
C ASP A 121 -0.86 -11.26 5.82
N PHE A 122 -0.39 -10.07 6.13
CA PHE A 122 -0.71 -9.31 7.34
C PHE A 122 -1.75 -8.26 6.98
N VAL A 123 -2.94 -8.36 7.55
CA VAL A 123 -4.07 -7.49 7.20
C VAL A 123 -4.51 -6.72 8.42
N LEU A 124 -4.44 -5.39 8.34
CA LEU A 124 -4.86 -4.49 9.40
C LEU A 124 -6.38 -4.29 9.38
N THR A 125 -7.02 -4.52 10.52
CA THR A 125 -8.45 -4.31 10.74
C THR A 125 -8.68 -3.25 11.81
N VAL A 126 -9.75 -2.45 11.67
CA VAL A 126 -9.89 -1.23 12.47
C VAL A 126 -11.21 -1.11 13.27
N ARG A 127 -12.06 -2.13 13.26
CA ARG A 127 -13.28 -2.10 14.10
C ARG A 127 -12.96 -2.34 15.57
N PRO A 128 -13.61 -1.63 16.49
CA PRO A 128 -13.26 -1.65 17.92
C PRO A 128 -13.25 -3.03 18.58
N SER A 129 -14.11 -3.95 18.13
CA SER A 129 -14.20 -5.30 18.72
C SER A 129 -13.12 -6.26 18.22
N GLU A 130 -12.44 -5.92 17.12
CA GLU A 130 -11.51 -6.82 16.41
C GLU A 130 -10.34 -6.04 15.78
N ALA A 131 -10.07 -4.83 16.29
CA ALA A 131 -8.96 -4.02 15.81
C ALA A 131 -7.63 -4.72 16.07
N GLY A 132 -6.76 -4.72 15.08
CA GLY A 132 -5.46 -5.39 15.13
C GLY A 132 -5.02 -5.90 13.78
N VAL A 133 -4.03 -6.78 13.79
CA VAL A 133 -3.47 -7.38 12.58
C VAL A 133 -3.83 -8.86 12.54
N LEU A 134 -4.49 -9.26 11.47
CA LEU A 134 -4.78 -10.65 11.16
C LEU A 134 -3.74 -11.20 10.19
N ILE A 135 -3.20 -12.37 10.50
CA ILE A 135 -2.22 -13.04 9.64
C ILE A 135 -2.89 -14.22 8.95
N ALA A 136 -2.91 -14.16 7.63
CA ALA A 136 -3.31 -15.27 6.77
C ALA A 136 -2.05 -15.98 6.26
N PRO A 137 -1.91 -17.30 6.49
CA PRO A 137 -0.77 -18.06 5.98
C PRO A 137 -0.63 -17.98 4.46
N ALA A 138 0.58 -18.15 3.97
CA ALA A 138 0.86 -18.24 2.54
C ALA A 138 -0.08 -19.25 1.84
N ASN A 139 -0.53 -18.90 0.63
CA ASN A 139 -1.46 -19.70 -0.17
C ASN A 139 -2.88 -19.88 0.43
N SER A 140 -3.27 -19.08 1.42
CA SER A 140 -4.64 -19.05 1.94
C SER A 140 -5.65 -18.83 0.83
N SER A 141 -6.78 -19.55 0.87
CA SER A 141 -7.87 -19.48 -0.12
C SER A 141 -9.21 -19.74 0.54
N GLY A 142 -10.27 -19.10 0.05
CA GLY A 142 -11.61 -19.20 0.62
C GLY A 142 -11.73 -18.57 2.02
N PRO A 143 -12.75 -18.94 2.81
CA PRO A 143 -12.95 -18.40 4.16
C PRO A 143 -11.85 -18.85 5.13
N ILE A 144 -11.25 -17.91 5.85
CA ILE A 144 -10.24 -18.16 6.89
C ILE A 144 -10.87 -17.93 8.25
N THR A 145 -11.01 -18.99 9.03
CA THR A 145 -11.62 -18.97 10.37
C THR A 145 -10.60 -18.96 11.50
N ASN A 146 -9.32 -19.22 11.20
CA ASN A 146 -8.24 -19.41 12.17
C ASN A 146 -7.05 -18.48 11.89
N ALA A 147 -7.31 -17.28 11.41
CA ALA A 147 -6.27 -16.26 11.29
C ALA A 147 -5.65 -15.97 12.66
N ILE A 148 -4.34 -15.81 12.69
CA ILE A 148 -3.65 -15.36 13.90
C ILE A 148 -3.96 -13.88 14.09
N HIS A 149 -4.37 -13.47 15.28
CA HIS A 149 -4.73 -12.10 15.60
C HIS A 149 -3.71 -11.49 16.56
N ILE A 150 -3.04 -10.44 16.11
CA ILE A 150 -2.09 -9.65 16.89
C ILE A 150 -2.76 -8.34 17.27
N THR A 151 -2.78 -8.06 18.56
CA THR A 151 -3.25 -6.78 19.12
C THR A 151 -2.12 -6.11 19.90
N ASP A 152 -2.15 -4.80 19.93
CA ASP A 152 -1.24 -3.97 20.70
C ASP A 152 -2.02 -3.18 21.75
N PRO A 153 -1.78 -3.41 23.05
CA PRO A 153 -2.50 -2.71 24.12
C PRO A 153 -2.17 -1.21 24.20
N ASN A 154 -1.08 -0.77 23.59
CA ASN A 154 -0.68 0.64 23.57
C ASN A 154 -1.39 1.43 22.46
N ILE A 155 -1.91 0.76 21.45
CA ILE A 155 -2.56 1.37 20.30
C ILE A 155 -4.08 1.21 20.43
N VAL A 156 -4.79 2.33 20.53
CA VAL A 156 -6.26 2.35 20.54
C VAL A 156 -6.85 2.67 19.16
N GLN A 157 -6.05 3.26 18.30
CA GLN A 157 -6.42 3.54 16.91
C GLN A 157 -5.31 3.06 15.97
N TYR A 158 -5.56 1.94 15.33
CA TYR A 158 -4.67 1.36 14.32
C TYR A 158 -4.82 2.10 13.00
N VAL A 159 -3.71 2.36 12.29
CA VAL A 159 -3.75 3.16 11.06
C VAL A 159 -3.00 2.52 9.90
N SER A 160 -1.81 1.97 10.11
CA SER A 160 -0.98 1.42 9.03
C SER A 160 -0.06 0.33 9.54
N ILE A 161 0.34 -0.58 8.66
CA ILE A 161 1.34 -1.62 8.96
C ILE A 161 2.40 -1.67 7.86
N ALA A 162 3.56 -2.21 8.23
CA ALA A 162 4.64 -2.55 7.31
C ALA A 162 5.40 -3.77 7.84
N ILE A 163 6.20 -4.40 6.97
CA ILE A 163 7.14 -5.47 7.32
C ILE A 163 8.56 -4.96 7.03
N ASP A 164 9.51 -5.16 7.96
CA ASP A 164 10.93 -4.85 7.76
C ASP A 164 11.67 -6.02 7.09
N SER A 165 12.96 -5.83 6.77
CA SER A 165 13.77 -6.86 6.11
C SER A 165 14.05 -8.10 6.97
N ASP A 166 13.84 -8.01 8.28
CA ASP A 166 13.95 -9.12 9.22
C ASP A 166 12.59 -9.86 9.42
N ASP A 167 11.57 -9.57 8.60
CA ASP A 167 10.18 -10.06 8.72
C ASP A 167 9.51 -9.65 10.05
N ASN A 168 9.87 -8.52 10.65
CA ASN A 168 9.17 -7.98 11.80
C ASN A 168 7.99 -7.12 11.36
N LEU A 169 6.89 -7.22 12.10
CA LEU A 169 5.68 -6.42 11.89
C LEU A 169 5.79 -5.07 12.60
N LEU A 170 5.67 -3.99 11.84
CA LEU A 170 5.51 -2.64 12.34
C LEU A 170 4.02 -2.28 12.33
N ILE A 171 3.50 -1.81 13.46
CA ILE A 171 2.12 -1.34 13.61
C ILE A 171 2.17 0.13 14.00
N ALA A 172 1.58 0.98 13.16
CA ALA A 172 1.47 2.41 13.41
C ALA A 172 0.05 2.77 13.82
N GLY A 173 -0.06 3.66 14.79
CA GLY A 173 -1.34 4.12 15.31
C GLY A 173 -1.22 5.24 16.31
N TYR A 174 -2.25 5.39 17.13
CA TYR A 174 -2.31 6.39 18.17
C TYR A 174 -2.73 5.76 19.51
N ASP A 175 -2.13 6.26 20.58
CA ASP A 175 -2.48 5.90 21.95
C ASP A 175 -3.80 6.56 22.40
N ILE A 176 -4.23 6.28 23.64
CA ILE A 176 -5.45 6.85 24.23
C ILE A 176 -5.41 8.38 24.37
N ARG A 177 -4.24 8.99 24.31
CA ARG A 177 -4.04 10.45 24.37
C ARG A 177 -3.96 11.09 22.98
N GLY A 178 -4.01 10.27 21.92
CA GLY A 178 -3.81 10.70 20.55
C GLY A 178 -2.34 10.91 20.17
N ALA A 179 -1.39 10.44 20.98
CA ALA A 179 0.01 10.47 20.60
C ALA A 179 0.33 9.37 19.58
N ALA A 180 1.11 9.72 18.55
CA ALA A 180 1.53 8.76 17.55
C ALA A 180 2.52 7.73 18.15
N ILE A 181 2.34 6.48 17.79
CA ILE A 181 3.14 5.35 18.23
C ILE A 181 3.36 4.39 17.06
N ILE A 182 4.58 3.85 16.96
CA ILE A 182 4.90 2.80 16.00
C ILE A 182 5.62 1.69 16.75
N ASP A 183 4.92 0.59 16.96
CA ASP A 183 5.42 -0.57 17.67
C ASP A 183 5.87 -1.65 16.69
N THR A 184 7.00 -2.31 16.98
CA THR A 184 7.57 -3.37 16.15
C THR A 184 7.54 -4.68 16.88
N PHE A 185 6.96 -5.69 16.27
CA PHE A 185 6.79 -7.04 16.82
C PHE A 185 7.64 -8.05 16.06
N GLY A 186 8.30 -8.96 16.78
CA GLY A 186 9.15 -10.01 16.24
C GLY A 186 8.33 -11.20 15.73
N THR A 187 7.69 -11.06 14.58
CA THR A 187 6.81 -12.09 13.99
C THR A 187 7.57 -13.25 13.34
N SER A 188 8.81 -13.03 12.92
CA SER A 188 9.64 -14.04 12.26
C SER A 188 9.87 -15.32 13.08
N ARG A 189 9.82 -15.23 14.42
CA ARG A 189 10.09 -16.37 15.31
C ARG A 189 8.84 -16.94 15.96
N ASN A 190 7.82 -16.12 16.17
CA ASN A 190 6.57 -16.54 16.81
C ASN A 190 5.42 -15.62 16.36
N MET A 191 4.62 -16.11 15.43
CA MET A 191 3.49 -15.34 14.93
C MET A 191 2.30 -15.29 15.90
N THR A 192 2.15 -16.28 16.79
CA THR A 192 0.97 -16.35 17.68
C THR A 192 1.07 -15.44 18.89
N SER A 193 2.28 -15.12 19.33
CA SER A 193 2.55 -14.22 20.45
C SER A 193 3.91 -13.54 20.24
N PRO A 194 4.01 -12.65 19.24
CA PRO A 194 5.28 -12.02 18.90
C PRO A 194 5.69 -11.05 20.01
N PRO A 195 6.97 -11.04 20.40
CA PRO A 195 7.45 -10.08 21.39
C PRO A 195 7.48 -8.68 20.80
N LEU A 196 7.15 -7.68 21.62
CA LEU A 196 7.43 -6.27 21.30
C LEU A 196 8.94 -6.05 21.34
N LEU A 197 9.51 -5.67 20.21
CA LEU A 197 10.95 -5.43 20.05
C LEU A 197 11.32 -3.97 20.25
N ARG A 198 10.50 -3.06 19.74
CA ARG A 198 10.75 -1.62 19.70
C ARG A 198 9.44 -0.85 19.78
N SER A 199 9.48 0.34 20.36
CA SER A 199 8.37 1.27 20.41
C SER A 199 8.89 2.68 20.11
N LEU A 200 8.53 3.24 18.98
CA LEU A 200 8.90 4.60 18.56
C LEU A 200 7.75 5.54 18.89
N THR A 201 7.93 6.34 19.93
CA THR A 201 6.93 7.30 20.42
C THR A 201 7.60 8.37 21.28
N GLY A 202 6.95 9.53 21.43
CA GLY A 202 7.44 10.61 22.26
C GLY A 202 7.59 11.93 21.51
N SER A 203 7.87 13.00 22.26
CA SER A 203 7.86 14.36 21.74
C SER A 203 8.98 14.69 20.74
N LYS A 204 10.12 14.00 20.85
CA LYS A 204 11.26 14.22 19.94
C LYS A 204 11.04 13.57 18.58
N THR A 205 10.12 12.61 18.46
CA THR A 205 9.79 11.99 17.17
C THR A 205 9.27 13.01 16.17
N GLY A 206 8.67 14.10 16.64
CA GLY A 206 8.02 15.10 15.80
C GLY A 206 6.82 14.57 15.03
N LEU A 207 6.35 13.36 15.36
CA LEU A 207 5.14 12.79 14.76
C LEU A 207 3.91 13.60 15.22
N LEU A 208 3.04 13.90 14.27
CA LEU A 208 1.86 14.71 14.51
C LEU A 208 0.80 13.90 15.25
N PRO A 209 0.04 14.50 16.18
CA PRO A 209 -0.99 13.80 16.92
C PRO A 209 -2.16 13.41 16.04
N GLY A 210 -2.86 12.36 16.43
CA GLY A 210 -4.10 11.91 15.80
C GLY A 210 -5.27 12.88 16.04
N ALA A 211 -6.23 12.85 15.13
CA ALA A 211 -7.43 13.71 15.16
C ALA A 211 -8.58 13.12 15.99
N GLY A 212 -8.29 12.34 17.05
CA GLY A 212 -9.29 11.62 17.84
C GLY A 212 -9.65 10.26 17.25
N LEU A 213 -10.45 9.50 17.99
CA LEU A 213 -10.74 8.08 17.77
C LEU A 213 -11.32 7.68 16.40
N PHE A 214 -11.66 8.61 15.53
CA PHE A 214 -12.29 8.35 14.24
C PHE A 214 -11.56 8.95 13.03
N ALA A 215 -10.45 9.65 13.24
CA ALA A 215 -9.67 10.22 12.16
C ALA A 215 -8.78 9.13 11.52
N ARG A 216 -9.37 8.39 10.62
CA ARG A 216 -8.68 7.36 9.83
C ARG A 216 -7.74 8.06 8.83
N ASN A 217 -6.60 7.42 8.54
CA ASN A 217 -5.69 7.77 7.43
C ASN A 217 -4.82 9.03 7.61
N ASN A 218 -4.52 9.41 8.86
CA ASN A 218 -3.60 10.51 9.12
C ASN A 218 -2.13 10.09 9.13
N MET A 219 -1.86 8.80 9.02
CA MET A 219 -0.50 8.25 9.04
C MET A 219 -0.41 7.04 8.12
N THR A 220 0.66 6.95 7.37
CA THR A 220 1.03 5.76 6.59
C THR A 220 2.51 5.50 6.77
N ILE A 221 2.87 4.25 6.94
CA ILE A 221 4.28 3.84 7.08
C ILE A 221 4.73 3.02 5.90
N ALA A 222 6.00 3.16 5.55
CA ALA A 222 6.70 2.32 4.58
C ALA A 222 8.15 2.13 5.02
N VAL A 223 8.71 0.95 4.75
CA VAL A 223 10.11 0.62 5.06
C VAL A 223 10.89 0.57 3.75
N ASP A 224 12.07 1.20 3.72
CA ASP A 224 12.99 1.06 2.58
C ASP A 224 13.59 -0.34 2.58
N PRO A 225 13.33 -1.18 1.54
CA PRO A 225 13.76 -2.57 1.52
C PRO A 225 15.28 -2.76 1.45
N ARG A 226 16.05 -1.66 1.31
CA ARG A 226 17.52 -1.69 1.21
C ARG A 226 18.22 -1.26 2.48
N THR A 227 17.61 -0.35 3.23
CA THR A 227 18.24 0.33 4.37
C THR A 227 17.48 0.14 5.66
N ASP A 228 16.27 -0.40 5.63
CA ASP A 228 15.32 -0.46 6.75
C ASP A 228 14.99 0.91 7.36
N GLU A 229 15.26 2.00 6.65
CA GLU A 229 14.76 3.31 7.08
C GLU A 229 13.24 3.29 7.09
N LEU A 230 12.65 3.79 8.17
CA LEU A 230 11.21 3.90 8.32
C LEU A 230 10.73 5.27 7.86
N PHE A 231 9.90 5.29 6.82
CA PHE A 231 9.22 6.48 6.32
C PHE A 231 7.82 6.55 6.91
N VAL A 232 7.48 7.69 7.47
CA VAL A 232 6.20 7.96 8.11
C VAL A 232 5.56 9.19 7.50
N TYR A 233 4.58 9.00 6.60
CA TYR A 233 3.68 10.07 6.22
C TYR A 233 2.75 10.35 7.39
N ASN A 234 2.58 11.60 7.75
CA ASN A 234 1.77 11.98 8.90
C ASN A 234 1.19 13.40 8.71
N GLN A 235 -0.09 13.56 9.01
CA GLN A 235 -0.81 14.84 8.88
C GLN A 235 -1.65 15.13 10.12
N THR A 236 -1.92 16.41 10.38
CA THR A 236 -2.94 16.83 11.37
C THR A 236 -4.35 16.61 10.82
N ALA A 237 -5.34 16.57 11.73
CA ALA A 237 -6.74 16.40 11.38
C ALA A 237 -7.29 17.46 10.42
N ASP A 238 -6.87 18.69 10.63
CA ASP A 238 -7.26 19.86 9.83
C ASP A 238 -6.41 20.01 8.55
N VAL A 239 -5.48 19.08 8.33
CA VAL A 239 -4.59 19.05 7.16
C VAL A 239 -3.70 20.30 7.04
N THR A 240 -3.53 21.05 8.12
CA THR A 240 -2.68 22.26 8.12
C THR A 240 -1.19 21.92 8.19
N GLN A 241 -0.85 20.74 8.73
CA GLN A 241 0.51 20.23 8.78
C GLN A 241 0.56 18.86 8.13
N ILE A 242 1.51 18.70 7.21
CA ILE A 242 1.75 17.46 6.47
C ILE A 242 3.26 17.28 6.38
N GLN A 243 3.71 16.06 6.66
CA GLN A 243 5.14 15.73 6.58
C GLN A 243 5.36 14.25 6.28
N VAL A 244 6.52 13.94 5.74
CA VAL A 244 7.09 12.61 5.75
C VAL A 244 8.35 12.65 6.61
N SER A 245 8.29 12.03 7.78
CA SER A 245 9.42 11.84 8.69
C SER A 245 10.12 10.54 8.36
N VAL A 246 11.46 10.57 8.32
CA VAL A 246 12.27 9.37 8.06
C VAL A 246 13.11 9.07 9.27
N PHE A 247 12.98 7.87 9.80
CA PHE A 247 13.73 7.40 10.96
C PHE A 247 14.79 6.39 10.53
N ALA A 248 15.88 6.34 11.29
CA ALA A 248 16.90 5.34 11.07
C ALA A 248 16.34 3.92 11.22
N ALA A 249 16.97 2.95 10.55
CA ALA A 249 16.71 1.54 10.78
C ALA A 249 16.70 1.21 12.28
N LYS A 250 15.69 0.45 12.72
CA LYS A 250 15.54 0.00 14.10
C LYS A 250 15.40 1.14 15.13
N ALA A 251 14.91 2.33 14.71
CA ALA A 251 14.60 3.43 15.63
C ALA A 251 13.70 2.96 16.79
N ASN A 252 13.99 3.43 18.00
CA ASN A 252 13.31 3.01 19.22
C ASN A 252 13.27 4.15 20.25
N GLY A 253 12.19 4.25 21.02
CA GLY A 253 12.02 5.28 22.04
C GLY A 253 11.71 6.66 21.48
N ASP A 254 12.00 7.69 22.26
CA ASP A 254 11.77 9.11 21.90
C ASP A 254 12.94 9.66 21.07
N MET A 255 13.05 9.21 19.83
CA MET A 255 14.14 9.59 18.90
C MET A 255 13.64 10.56 17.81
N PRO A 256 14.45 11.59 17.46
CA PRO A 256 14.13 12.45 16.33
C PRO A 256 14.29 11.72 14.99
N PRO A 257 13.56 12.14 13.94
CA PRO A 257 13.80 11.66 12.59
C PRO A 257 15.19 12.09 12.11
N VAL A 258 15.81 11.27 11.26
CA VAL A 258 17.09 11.61 10.60
C VAL A 258 16.90 12.67 9.52
N ARG A 259 15.68 12.78 8.99
CA ARG A 259 15.25 13.83 8.06
C ARG A 259 13.72 13.90 8.00
N THR A 260 13.22 15.06 7.57
CA THR A 260 11.79 15.30 7.32
C THR A 260 11.64 15.96 5.96
N ILE A 261 10.63 15.58 5.20
CA ILE A 261 10.21 16.20 3.95
C ILE A 261 8.88 16.89 4.24
N SER A 262 8.85 18.22 4.12
CA SER A 262 7.65 19.01 4.42
C SER A 262 7.77 20.43 3.84
N GLY A 263 6.64 21.06 3.58
CA GLY A 263 6.56 22.43 3.10
C GLY A 263 5.97 22.54 1.69
N PRO A 264 5.59 23.74 1.26
CA PRO A 264 4.78 23.95 0.06
C PRO A 264 5.45 23.53 -1.24
N ALA A 265 6.77 23.55 -1.34
CA ALA A 265 7.47 23.11 -2.55
C ALA A 265 7.42 21.60 -2.76
N THR A 266 7.09 20.81 -1.74
CA THR A 266 6.97 19.35 -1.89
C THR A 266 5.79 18.94 -2.76
N GLY A 267 4.74 19.75 -2.80
CA GLY A 267 3.49 19.42 -3.49
C GLY A 267 2.69 18.30 -2.82
N ILE A 268 3.15 17.79 -1.67
CA ILE A 268 2.43 16.77 -0.89
C ILE A 268 1.17 17.40 -0.33
N THR A 269 0.02 16.78 -0.59
CA THR A 269 -1.27 17.21 -0.05
C THR A 269 -1.80 16.23 0.97
N GLY A 270 -2.71 16.70 1.83
CA GLY A 270 -3.42 15.83 2.75
C GLY A 270 -4.33 14.86 2.02
N SER A 271 -4.47 13.69 2.57
CA SER A 271 -5.30 12.67 1.97
C SER A 271 -6.09 11.91 3.04
N GLY A 272 -7.31 11.54 2.69
CA GLY A 272 -8.14 10.59 3.44
C GLY A 272 -8.16 9.21 2.78
N LEU A 273 -7.05 8.80 2.16
CA LEU A 273 -6.99 7.54 1.41
C LEU A 273 -7.18 6.33 2.32
N PRO A 274 -7.97 5.34 1.88
CA PRO A 274 -8.19 4.13 2.67
C PRO A 274 -7.00 3.15 2.66
N GLY A 275 -5.96 3.41 1.87
CA GLY A 275 -4.81 2.54 1.74
C GLY A 275 -3.47 3.28 1.90
N ASN A 276 -2.42 2.71 1.36
CA ASN A 276 -1.08 3.27 1.47
C ASN A 276 -0.94 4.56 0.66
N LYS A 277 -0.62 5.68 1.34
CA LYS A 277 -0.33 6.96 0.70
C LYS A 277 1.06 6.99 0.08
N ILE A 278 2.03 6.32 0.71
CA ILE A 278 3.43 6.32 0.30
C ILE A 278 3.95 4.90 0.04
N ALA A 279 4.94 4.81 -0.83
CA ALA A 279 5.71 3.60 -1.09
C ALA A 279 7.18 3.96 -1.34
N ILE A 280 8.08 2.99 -1.14
CA ILE A 280 9.52 3.18 -1.39
C ILE A 280 9.94 2.26 -2.53
N SER A 281 10.53 2.86 -3.57
CA SER A 281 11.04 2.09 -4.71
C SER A 281 12.38 1.40 -4.41
N SER A 282 12.75 0.41 -5.23
CA SER A 282 14.00 -0.34 -5.06
C SER A 282 15.26 0.51 -5.16
N ASP A 283 15.20 1.68 -5.77
CA ASP A 283 16.29 2.65 -5.82
C ASP A 283 16.25 3.68 -4.67
N GLY A 284 15.27 3.55 -3.75
CA GLY A 284 15.14 4.36 -2.52
C GLY A 284 14.44 5.69 -2.70
N ARG A 285 13.73 5.88 -3.79
CA ARG A 285 12.85 7.05 -3.94
C ARG A 285 11.60 6.87 -3.09
N LEU A 286 11.21 7.93 -2.39
CA LEU A 286 9.88 8.05 -1.82
C LEU A 286 8.89 8.37 -2.93
N LEU A 287 7.85 7.58 -3.03
CA LEU A 287 6.71 7.77 -3.93
C LEU A 287 5.49 8.15 -3.10
N ASP A 288 4.82 9.23 -3.45
CA ASP A 288 3.64 9.74 -2.77
C ASP A 288 2.48 9.87 -3.75
N ALA A 289 1.34 9.23 -3.42
CA ALA A 289 0.16 9.25 -4.27
C ALA A 289 -0.76 10.42 -3.90
N GLU A 290 -1.07 11.25 -4.90
CA GLU A 290 -1.90 12.44 -4.73
C GLU A 290 -3.34 12.22 -5.24
N PRO A 291 -4.36 12.84 -4.60
CA PRO A 291 -5.78 12.65 -4.96
C PRO A 291 -6.12 12.98 -6.42
N ASN A 292 -5.32 13.81 -7.07
CA ASN A 292 -5.46 14.19 -8.49
C ASN A 292 -4.74 13.22 -9.45
N LEU A 293 -4.50 11.99 -9.01
CA LEU A 293 -3.85 10.92 -9.75
C LEU A 293 -2.42 11.27 -10.21
N ARG A 294 -1.70 11.98 -9.38
CA ARG A 294 -0.27 12.20 -9.54
C ARG A 294 0.51 11.34 -8.57
N ILE A 295 1.68 10.95 -8.99
CA ILE A 295 2.69 10.31 -8.15
C ILE A 295 3.86 11.26 -8.07
N LEU A 296 4.15 11.74 -6.87
CA LEU A 296 5.31 12.57 -6.59
C LEU A 296 6.45 11.65 -6.20
N ALA A 297 7.57 11.70 -6.92
CA ALA A 297 8.76 10.92 -6.59
C ALA A 297 9.86 11.84 -6.07
N PHE A 298 10.36 11.55 -4.88
CA PHE A 298 11.46 12.28 -4.25
C PHE A 298 12.74 11.46 -4.31
N ALA A 299 13.84 12.10 -4.62
CA ALA A 299 15.14 11.45 -4.70
C ALA A 299 15.54 10.82 -3.35
N PRO A 300 16.34 9.74 -3.35
CA PRO A 300 16.91 9.19 -2.13
C PRO A 300 17.60 10.29 -1.30
N GLY A 301 17.33 10.33 0.00
CA GLY A 301 17.89 11.34 0.90
C GLY A 301 17.22 12.72 0.83
N ALA A 302 16.13 12.90 0.10
CA ALA A 302 15.35 14.15 0.08
C ALA A 302 15.00 14.62 1.49
N ARG A 303 15.05 15.95 1.71
CA ARG A 303 14.80 16.58 3.01
C ARG A 303 14.30 18.01 2.90
N GLY A 304 13.56 18.48 3.90
CA GLY A 304 13.05 19.85 3.99
C GLY A 304 11.98 20.15 2.94
N ASN A 305 11.89 21.41 2.57
CA ASN A 305 10.94 21.92 1.59
C ASN A 305 11.50 21.77 0.15
N VAL A 306 11.60 20.53 -0.32
CA VAL A 306 12.19 20.17 -1.61
C VAL A 306 11.08 19.76 -2.60
N ALA A 307 11.21 20.18 -3.86
CA ALA A 307 10.33 19.74 -4.92
C ALA A 307 10.58 18.25 -5.26
N PRO A 308 9.55 17.52 -5.72
CA PRO A 308 9.75 16.18 -6.25
C PRO A 308 10.72 16.20 -7.43
N SER A 309 11.57 15.19 -7.51
CA SER A 309 12.52 15.02 -8.64
C SER A 309 11.81 14.55 -9.92
N GLN A 310 10.61 14.02 -9.78
CA GLN A 310 9.79 13.49 -10.87
C GLN A 310 8.32 13.54 -10.48
N ILE A 311 7.45 13.81 -11.44
CA ILE A 311 5.99 13.77 -11.27
C ILE A 311 5.43 12.90 -12.40
N ILE A 312 4.70 11.85 -12.05
CA ILE A 312 3.94 11.06 -13.02
C ILE A 312 2.49 11.48 -12.88
N GLU A 313 1.87 11.87 -13.97
CA GLU A 313 0.47 12.30 -14.01
C GLU A 313 -0.33 11.32 -14.88
N ASP A 314 -1.38 10.74 -14.34
CA ASP A 314 -2.29 9.92 -15.12
C ASP A 314 -2.99 10.77 -16.18
N SER A 315 -2.76 10.46 -17.45
CA SER A 315 -3.41 11.15 -18.57
C SER A 315 -4.77 10.56 -18.96
N THR A 316 -5.19 9.47 -18.30
CA THR A 316 -6.43 8.75 -18.63
C THR A 316 -7.63 9.43 -17.95
N PRO A 317 -8.61 9.93 -18.71
CA PRO A 317 -9.75 10.61 -18.14
C PRO A 317 -10.66 9.66 -17.34
N GLY A 318 -11.29 10.18 -16.30
CA GLY A 318 -12.36 9.53 -15.56
C GLY A 318 -12.41 9.94 -14.09
N PRO A 319 -13.59 9.98 -13.49
CA PRO A 319 -13.72 10.13 -12.04
C PRO A 319 -13.30 8.82 -11.39
N VAL A 320 -12.24 8.85 -10.59
CA VAL A 320 -11.74 7.68 -9.87
C VAL A 320 -11.41 8.07 -8.44
N THR A 321 -11.66 7.17 -7.52
CA THR A 321 -11.29 7.33 -6.12
C THR A 321 -9.95 6.67 -5.90
N LEU A 322 -8.94 7.45 -5.54
CA LEU A 322 -7.63 6.90 -5.19
C LEU A 322 -7.75 6.12 -3.89
N GLY A 323 -7.36 4.85 -3.93
CA GLY A 323 -7.30 3.95 -2.77
C GLY A 323 -5.90 3.87 -2.16
N GLY A 324 -4.86 3.92 -2.98
CA GLY A 324 -3.49 3.81 -2.50
C GLY A 324 -2.45 3.71 -3.60
N ILE A 325 -1.23 3.37 -3.20
CA ILE A 325 -0.07 3.18 -4.08
C ILE A 325 0.66 1.88 -3.73
N ALA A 326 1.12 1.18 -4.75
CA ALA A 326 2.02 0.04 -4.60
C ALA A 326 3.19 0.16 -5.59
N VAL A 327 4.33 -0.41 -5.26
CA VAL A 327 5.51 -0.38 -6.13
C VAL A 327 6.01 -1.79 -6.41
N ARG A 328 6.29 -2.08 -7.67
CA ARG A 328 7.03 -3.27 -8.08
C ARG A 328 8.51 -2.91 -8.09
N SER A 329 9.26 -3.62 -7.29
CA SER A 329 10.70 -3.43 -7.20
C SER A 329 11.41 -4.66 -7.77
N ARG A 330 12.44 -4.47 -8.60
CA ARG A 330 13.35 -5.59 -8.87
C ARG A 330 13.88 -6.09 -7.54
N GLY A 331 13.63 -7.36 -7.23
CA GLY A 331 14.16 -7.99 -6.03
C GLY A 331 15.62 -7.59 -5.83
N GLY A 332 15.95 -7.04 -4.65
CA GLY A 332 17.33 -6.81 -4.26
C GLY A 332 18.11 -8.09 -4.56
N ARG A 333 19.36 -7.95 -4.98
CA ARG A 333 20.24 -9.07 -5.31
C ARG A 333 20.06 -10.16 -4.26
N GLN A 334 19.48 -11.30 -4.66
CA GLN A 334 19.67 -12.52 -3.92
C GLN A 334 21.19 -12.66 -3.78
N HIS A 335 21.66 -12.77 -2.58
CA HIS A 335 22.94 -13.34 -2.29
C HIS A 335 22.81 -14.79 -2.71
N ASP A 336 23.08 -15.07 -4.00
CA ASP A 336 23.28 -16.43 -4.47
C ASP A 336 24.55 -16.91 -3.77
N GLY A 337 24.33 -17.52 -2.61
CA GLY A 337 25.35 -18.34 -1.97
C GLY A 337 25.58 -19.54 -2.89
N ASN A 338 26.51 -19.40 -3.82
CA ASN A 338 27.17 -20.52 -4.42
C ASN A 338 28.03 -21.15 -3.32
N ASP A 339 27.45 -22.09 -2.61
CA ASP A 339 28.25 -23.13 -1.95
C ASP A 339 28.65 -24.13 -3.03
N ASP A 340 29.74 -23.82 -3.72
CA ASP A 340 30.53 -24.83 -4.45
C ASP A 340 31.28 -25.65 -3.39
N ASP A 341 30.65 -26.73 -2.98
CA ASP A 341 31.37 -27.85 -2.33
C ASP A 341 32.03 -28.71 -3.39
N GLN A 342 33.35 -28.72 -3.34
CA GLN A 342 34.21 -29.75 -3.89
C GLN A 342 34.27 -30.95 -2.94
#